data_effb70b2f25b876edde3379725a06f22
#
_entry.id   effb70b2f25b876edde3379725a06f22
#
_cell.length_a   1.000
_cell.length_b   1.000
_cell.length_c   1.000
_cell.angle_alpha   90.00
_cell.angle_beta   90.00
_cell.angle_gamma   90.00
#
_symmetry.space_group_name_H-M   'P 1'
#
loop_
_entity.id
_entity.type
_entity.pdbx_description
1 polymer ?
#
loop_
_entity_poly.entity_id
_entity_poly.type
_entity_poly.pdbx_seq_one_letter_code
_entity_poly.pdbx_strand_id
1 'polypeptide(L)'
;MKVVATVICTFLLVSLLSAQSFRGGIVGIVTDPTGATIADAQVKVTSSGTGLNRTVQSDAEGNFRFSELPVGSYDITVTKSGFNTQTTKGVMVTVSSDTRTDVRLAPGTVQEVVEVEAATPIVDTTGDTVGGTIQAQQLESIPVNGRDYMKVMTLVPGATSDPASVSDSPGSFGIVSVNGNRGRSNNYLLDGTDMNDGYRNDPAINEGGVFGVPSTILPLDALEAVPVISGAEAEYGRNSGGTINIVTKSGTNDLHGSIFEYFRNNALDARNYFNSSGPANSFHNNQFGGSLGGPIWKDHTFFFLSYEGQREKGGISSLGHVPTTSDVNAAIASAGSAASPVILDLLANHYPWPQANVAIDANGNNLLATTTFSNRLDSFIGKIDHH
;
A
#
# COMPACT_ATOMS: atom_id res chain seq x y z
N MET A 1 -30.49 -24.28 -17.64
CA MET A 1 -29.85 -23.74 -18.88
C MET A 1 -29.64 -22.22 -18.84
N LYS A 2 -30.63 -21.37 -18.52
CA LYS A 2 -30.44 -19.90 -18.52
C LYS A 2 -29.39 -19.43 -17.50
N VAL A 3 -29.35 -19.98 -16.29
CA VAL A 3 -28.36 -19.60 -15.26
C VAL A 3 -26.94 -19.98 -15.67
N VAL A 4 -26.76 -21.16 -16.25
CA VAL A 4 -25.44 -21.62 -16.76
C VAL A 4 -24.98 -20.76 -17.93
N ALA A 5 -25.88 -20.38 -18.83
CA ALA A 5 -25.57 -19.45 -19.94
C ALA A 5 -25.21 -18.05 -19.44
N THR A 6 -25.89 -17.55 -18.42
CA THR A 6 -25.57 -16.25 -17.81
C THR A 6 -24.20 -16.28 -17.14
N VAL A 7 -23.87 -17.33 -16.39
CA VAL A 7 -22.56 -17.50 -15.75
C VAL A 7 -21.43 -17.60 -16.80
N ILE A 8 -21.64 -18.35 -17.87
CA ILE A 8 -20.65 -18.47 -18.97
C ILE A 8 -20.50 -17.12 -19.69
N CYS A 9 -21.60 -16.39 -19.94
CA CYS A 9 -21.54 -15.06 -20.57
C CYS A 9 -20.85 -14.03 -19.68
N THR A 10 -21.04 -14.08 -18.36
CA THR A 10 -20.34 -13.22 -17.40
C THR A 10 -18.86 -13.55 -17.36
N PHE A 11 -18.48 -14.82 -17.40
CA PHE A 11 -17.07 -15.25 -17.48
C PHE A 11 -16.37 -14.82 -18.78
N LEU A 12 -17.08 -14.86 -19.92
CA LEU A 12 -16.56 -14.42 -21.22
C LEU A 12 -16.42 -12.90 -21.30
N LEU A 13 -17.22 -12.13 -20.62
CA LEU A 13 -17.13 -10.66 -20.54
C LEU A 13 -15.95 -10.19 -19.67
N VAL A 14 -15.59 -10.95 -18.65
CA VAL A 14 -14.44 -10.65 -17.77
C VAL A 14 -13.10 -10.83 -18.50
N SER A 15 -13.02 -11.71 -19.50
CA SER A 15 -11.79 -11.94 -20.28
C SER A 15 -11.45 -10.83 -21.30
N LEU A 16 -12.30 -9.81 -21.45
CA LEU A 16 -12.06 -8.66 -22.34
C LEU A 16 -11.55 -7.40 -21.61
N LEU A 17 -11.42 -7.46 -20.29
CA LEU A 17 -10.86 -6.37 -19.49
C LEU A 17 -9.34 -6.48 -19.50
N SER A 18 -8.70 -5.84 -20.49
CA SER A 18 -7.26 -5.54 -20.44
C SER A 18 -7.07 -4.52 -19.32
N ALA A 19 -6.76 -4.99 -18.12
CA ALA A 19 -6.38 -4.12 -17.01
C ALA A 19 -5.07 -3.40 -17.37
N GLN A 20 -4.95 -2.14 -16.97
CA GLN A 20 -3.71 -1.38 -17.07
C GLN A 20 -2.58 -2.18 -16.42
N SER A 21 -1.45 -2.30 -17.11
CA SER A 21 -0.41 -3.23 -16.69
C SER A 21 0.38 -2.67 -15.50
N PHE A 22 0.29 -3.33 -14.36
CA PHE A 22 1.21 -3.16 -13.22
C PHE A 22 2.50 -3.98 -13.41
N ARG A 23 2.92 -4.15 -14.65
CA ARG A 23 4.04 -4.98 -15.08
C ARG A 23 5.27 -4.11 -15.30
N GLY A 24 6.43 -4.72 -15.28
CA GLY A 24 7.69 -4.09 -15.62
C GLY A 24 8.25 -4.59 -16.94
N GLY A 25 9.47 -4.22 -17.23
CA GLY A 25 10.19 -4.68 -18.42
C GLY A 25 11.65 -5.00 -18.13
N ILE A 26 12.29 -5.64 -19.11
CA ILE A 26 13.74 -5.81 -19.16
C ILE A 26 14.23 -5.28 -20.49
N VAL A 27 15.22 -4.40 -20.45
CA VAL A 27 15.88 -3.84 -21.63
C VAL A 27 17.39 -4.04 -21.51
N GLY A 28 18.08 -4.09 -22.64
CA GLY A 28 19.54 -4.20 -22.62
C GLY A 28 20.13 -4.25 -24.02
N ILE A 29 21.46 -4.30 -24.06
CA ILE A 29 22.24 -4.41 -25.29
C ILE A 29 23.11 -5.64 -25.20
N VAL A 30 23.21 -6.40 -26.30
CA VAL A 30 24.12 -7.52 -26.44
C VAL A 30 25.37 -7.06 -27.18
N THR A 31 26.54 -7.22 -26.53
CA THR A 31 27.85 -6.80 -27.08
C THR A 31 28.88 -7.91 -27.00
N ASP A 32 29.95 -7.79 -27.80
CA ASP A 32 31.13 -8.59 -27.67
C ASP A 32 32.14 -8.01 -26.65
N PRO A 33 33.28 -8.66 -26.37
CA PRO A 33 34.29 -8.12 -25.45
C PRO A 33 34.94 -6.81 -25.91
N THR A 34 34.87 -6.46 -27.20
CA THR A 34 35.42 -5.21 -27.76
C THR A 34 34.41 -4.06 -27.67
N GLY A 35 33.15 -4.36 -27.29
CA GLY A 35 32.04 -3.40 -27.24
C GLY A 35 31.25 -3.31 -28.55
N ALA A 36 31.55 -4.14 -29.56
CA ALA A 36 30.74 -4.19 -30.77
C ALA A 36 29.39 -4.85 -30.48
N THR A 37 28.31 -4.32 -31.06
CA THR A 37 26.96 -4.81 -30.86
C THR A 37 26.72 -6.11 -31.64
N ILE A 38 25.93 -7.03 -31.09
CA ILE A 38 25.61 -8.33 -31.68
C ILE A 38 24.12 -8.34 -32.04
N ALA A 39 23.85 -8.31 -33.34
CA ALA A 39 22.51 -8.46 -33.89
C ALA A 39 22.06 -9.94 -33.94
N ASP A 40 20.72 -10.14 -33.97
CA ASP A 40 20.06 -11.46 -34.04
C ASP A 40 20.55 -12.46 -32.98
N ALA A 41 20.95 -12.00 -31.82
CA ALA A 41 21.19 -12.88 -30.69
C ALA A 41 19.84 -13.28 -30.09
N GLN A 42 19.66 -14.55 -29.81
CA GLN A 42 18.45 -15.03 -29.14
C GLN A 42 18.56 -14.75 -27.64
N VAL A 43 17.65 -13.91 -27.13
CA VAL A 43 17.54 -13.56 -25.71
C VAL A 43 16.30 -14.25 -25.18
N LYS A 44 16.45 -15.06 -24.13
CA LYS A 44 15.39 -15.77 -23.43
C LYS A 44 15.36 -15.29 -21.98
N VAL A 45 14.19 -14.90 -21.48
CA VAL A 45 13.94 -14.66 -20.05
C VAL A 45 13.11 -15.80 -19.48
N THR A 46 13.43 -16.21 -18.26
CA THR A 46 12.69 -17.26 -17.54
C THR A 46 12.46 -16.78 -16.11
N SER A 47 11.19 -16.71 -15.68
CA SER A 47 10.84 -16.37 -14.30
C SER A 47 11.26 -17.50 -13.36
N SER A 48 12.03 -17.15 -12.32
CA SER A 48 12.48 -18.12 -11.33
C SER A 48 11.32 -18.65 -10.47
N GLY A 49 10.28 -17.83 -10.25
CA GLY A 49 9.14 -18.19 -9.41
C GLY A 49 8.02 -18.93 -10.13
N THR A 50 7.73 -18.59 -11.38
CA THR A 50 6.56 -19.12 -12.12
C THR A 50 6.90 -19.99 -13.31
N GLY A 51 8.18 -20.06 -13.73
CA GLY A 51 8.59 -20.78 -14.93
C GLY A 51 8.18 -20.09 -16.25
N LEU A 52 7.50 -18.94 -16.20
CA LEU A 52 7.15 -18.15 -17.38
C LEU A 52 8.40 -17.88 -18.20
N ASN A 53 8.36 -18.17 -19.51
CA ASN A 53 9.47 -17.89 -20.40
C ASN A 53 9.01 -17.11 -21.62
N ARG A 54 9.85 -16.18 -22.08
CA ARG A 54 9.68 -15.42 -23.32
C ARG A 54 11.01 -15.33 -24.04
N THR A 55 10.97 -15.21 -25.37
CA THR A 55 12.15 -15.12 -26.20
C THR A 55 11.97 -13.98 -27.20
N VAL A 56 13.02 -13.18 -27.37
CA VAL A 56 13.15 -12.15 -28.41
C VAL A 56 14.51 -12.28 -29.11
N GLN A 57 14.69 -11.58 -30.21
CA GLN A 57 15.99 -11.42 -30.86
C GLN A 57 16.48 -9.99 -30.68
N SER A 58 17.80 -9.79 -30.56
CA SER A 58 18.38 -8.45 -30.54
C SER A 58 18.28 -7.83 -31.96
N ASP A 59 18.07 -6.52 -32.01
CA ASP A 59 18.00 -5.76 -33.27
C ASP A 59 19.38 -5.51 -33.86
N ALA A 60 19.45 -4.73 -34.97
CA ALA A 60 20.69 -4.43 -35.67
C ALA A 60 21.72 -3.69 -34.81
N GLU A 61 21.27 -2.93 -33.83
CA GLU A 61 22.05 -2.20 -32.85
C GLU A 61 22.35 -3.04 -31.57
N GLY A 62 21.95 -4.31 -31.56
CA GLY A 62 22.13 -5.22 -30.43
C GLY A 62 21.13 -5.05 -29.30
N ASN A 63 20.15 -4.16 -29.41
CA ASN A 63 19.18 -3.92 -28.33
C ASN A 63 18.16 -5.07 -28.27
N PHE A 64 17.69 -5.35 -27.06
CA PHE A 64 16.55 -6.22 -26.81
C PHE A 64 15.61 -5.60 -25.79
N ARG A 65 14.32 -5.93 -25.87
CA ARG A 65 13.30 -5.47 -24.95
C ARG A 65 12.25 -6.55 -24.69
N PHE A 66 11.95 -6.76 -23.42
CA PHE A 66 10.79 -7.49 -22.93
C PHE A 66 9.88 -6.51 -22.22
N SER A 67 8.70 -6.31 -22.75
CA SER A 67 7.66 -5.49 -22.13
C SER A 67 6.66 -6.36 -21.40
N GLU A 68 5.98 -5.77 -20.40
CA GLU A 68 4.89 -6.41 -19.67
C GLU A 68 5.26 -7.77 -19.03
N LEU A 69 6.40 -7.82 -18.36
CA LEU A 69 6.77 -8.93 -17.51
C LEU A 69 6.12 -8.79 -16.14
N PRO A 70 5.53 -9.86 -15.59
CA PRO A 70 5.15 -9.90 -14.19
C PRO A 70 6.31 -9.54 -13.26
N VAL A 71 5.99 -8.92 -12.13
CA VAL A 71 6.98 -8.59 -11.10
C VAL A 71 7.63 -9.87 -10.57
N GLY A 72 8.93 -9.84 -10.34
CA GLY A 72 9.67 -10.96 -9.80
C GLY A 72 11.09 -11.08 -10.31
N SER A 73 11.73 -12.20 -9.98
CA SER A 73 13.11 -12.52 -10.38
C SER A 73 13.13 -13.33 -11.67
N TYR A 74 14.02 -12.95 -12.58
CA TYR A 74 14.19 -13.58 -13.89
C TYR A 74 15.64 -13.95 -14.16
N ASP A 75 15.81 -15.06 -14.85
CA ASP A 75 17.10 -15.44 -15.45
C ASP A 75 17.07 -15.11 -16.93
N ILE A 76 18.12 -14.42 -17.41
CA ILE A 76 18.29 -14.02 -18.82
C ILE A 76 19.35 -14.89 -19.45
N THR A 77 18.99 -15.67 -20.46
CA THR A 77 19.91 -16.49 -21.24
C THR A 77 20.05 -15.91 -22.63
N VAL A 78 21.29 -15.62 -23.07
CA VAL A 78 21.59 -15.10 -24.40
C VAL A 78 22.46 -16.09 -25.15
N THR A 79 22.03 -16.42 -26.38
CA THR A 79 22.73 -17.38 -27.27
C THR A 79 22.94 -16.77 -28.65
N LYS A 80 24.13 -16.98 -29.21
CA LYS A 80 24.48 -16.61 -30.59
C LYS A 80 25.52 -17.57 -31.12
N SER A 81 25.40 -17.98 -32.39
CA SER A 81 26.40 -18.83 -33.04
C SER A 81 27.77 -18.15 -33.08
N GLY A 82 28.83 -18.86 -32.68
CA GLY A 82 30.18 -18.32 -32.57
C GLY A 82 30.50 -17.66 -31.22
N PHE A 83 29.57 -17.67 -30.27
CA PHE A 83 29.75 -17.12 -28.92
C PHE A 83 29.34 -18.16 -27.87
N ASN A 84 29.89 -18.00 -26.68
CA ASN A 84 29.48 -18.76 -25.50
C ASN A 84 28.07 -18.33 -25.08
N THR A 85 27.27 -19.25 -24.58
CA THR A 85 25.98 -18.93 -23.96
C THR A 85 26.22 -18.20 -22.63
N GLN A 86 25.58 -17.05 -22.42
CA GLN A 86 25.62 -16.38 -21.15
C GLN A 86 24.27 -16.42 -20.47
N THR A 87 24.25 -16.75 -19.17
CA THR A 87 23.06 -16.67 -18.32
C THR A 87 23.32 -15.69 -17.18
N THR A 88 22.50 -14.64 -17.09
CA THR A 88 22.49 -13.70 -15.98
C THR A 88 21.31 -14.06 -15.08
N LYS A 89 21.59 -14.43 -13.83
CA LYS A 89 20.59 -14.86 -12.84
C LYS A 89 20.13 -13.73 -11.95
N GLY A 90 18.88 -13.82 -11.48
CA GLY A 90 18.36 -12.93 -10.43
C GLY A 90 18.07 -11.49 -10.86
N VAL A 91 17.75 -11.26 -12.14
CA VAL A 91 17.35 -9.94 -12.63
C VAL A 91 15.95 -9.62 -12.10
N MET A 92 15.86 -8.60 -11.24
CA MET A 92 14.59 -8.18 -10.62
C MET A 92 13.80 -7.30 -11.59
N VAL A 93 12.57 -7.71 -11.87
CA VAL A 93 11.57 -6.87 -12.55
C VAL A 93 10.69 -6.22 -11.50
N THR A 94 10.64 -4.91 -11.52
CA THR A 94 9.81 -4.09 -10.62
C THR A 94 8.65 -3.46 -11.39
N VAL A 95 7.64 -3.01 -10.66
CA VAL A 95 6.44 -2.41 -11.26
C VAL A 95 6.78 -1.11 -11.97
N SER A 96 6.19 -0.89 -13.15
CA SER A 96 6.28 0.36 -13.92
C SER A 96 7.73 0.84 -14.15
N SER A 97 8.66 -0.10 -14.29
CA SER A 97 10.08 0.19 -14.53
C SER A 97 10.68 -0.84 -15.47
N ASP A 98 11.58 -0.37 -16.34
CA ASP A 98 12.40 -1.22 -17.19
C ASP A 98 13.75 -1.47 -16.53
N THR A 99 14.02 -2.70 -16.14
CA THR A 99 15.32 -3.09 -15.59
C THR A 99 16.34 -3.22 -16.72
N ARG A 100 17.39 -2.41 -16.69
CA ARG A 100 18.47 -2.51 -17.69
C ARG A 100 19.45 -3.61 -17.32
N THR A 101 19.68 -4.52 -18.27
CA THR A 101 20.64 -5.62 -18.14
C THR A 101 21.41 -5.78 -19.45
N ASP A 102 22.62 -5.22 -19.49
CA ASP A 102 23.50 -5.36 -20.66
C ASP A 102 24.27 -6.69 -20.58
N VAL A 103 24.36 -7.40 -21.72
CA VAL A 103 24.96 -8.73 -21.77
C VAL A 103 26.16 -8.71 -22.72
N ARG A 104 27.31 -9.23 -22.23
CA ARG A 104 28.55 -9.30 -23.03
C ARG A 104 28.91 -10.75 -23.34
N LEU A 105 28.77 -11.14 -24.59
CA LEU A 105 29.08 -12.50 -25.06
C LEU A 105 30.56 -12.64 -25.42
N ALA A 106 31.23 -13.62 -24.84
CA ALA A 106 32.59 -14.01 -25.24
C ALA A 106 32.58 -14.92 -26.47
N PRO A 107 33.54 -14.78 -27.40
CA PRO A 107 33.71 -15.73 -28.51
C PRO A 107 33.94 -17.15 -27.97
N GLY A 108 33.26 -18.12 -28.57
CA GLY A 108 33.36 -19.50 -28.10
C GLY A 108 32.30 -20.40 -28.75
N THR A 109 31.91 -21.46 -28.07
CA THR A 109 30.89 -22.38 -28.52
C THR A 109 29.60 -22.22 -27.70
N VAL A 110 28.44 -22.40 -28.32
CA VAL A 110 27.13 -22.30 -27.66
C VAL A 110 26.97 -23.31 -26.50
N GLN A 111 27.79 -24.36 -26.47
CA GLN A 111 27.76 -25.39 -25.41
C GLN A 111 28.45 -24.95 -24.11
N GLU A 112 29.29 -23.90 -24.16
CA GLU A 112 29.93 -23.38 -22.97
C GLU A 112 29.03 -22.29 -22.36
N VAL A 113 28.61 -22.49 -21.11
CA VAL A 113 27.69 -21.57 -20.39
C VAL A 113 28.47 -20.80 -19.35
N VAL A 114 28.35 -19.48 -19.40
CA VAL A 114 28.88 -18.56 -18.39
C VAL A 114 27.72 -18.03 -17.53
N GLU A 115 27.76 -18.34 -16.25
CA GLU A 115 26.76 -17.81 -15.29
C GLU A 115 27.27 -16.53 -14.63
N VAL A 116 26.43 -15.51 -14.57
CA VAL A 116 26.71 -14.23 -13.93
C VAL A 116 25.52 -13.89 -13.03
N GLU A 117 25.79 -13.45 -11.80
CA GLU A 117 24.73 -12.88 -10.95
C GLU A 117 24.46 -11.44 -11.38
N ALA A 118 23.18 -11.07 -11.41
CA ALA A 118 22.77 -9.71 -11.74
C ALA A 118 23.27 -8.76 -10.64
N ALA A 119 24.00 -7.73 -11.03
CA ALA A 119 24.23 -6.60 -10.14
C ALA A 119 22.96 -5.76 -10.10
N THR A 120 22.39 -5.58 -8.91
CA THR A 120 21.23 -4.67 -8.75
C THR A 120 21.69 -3.26 -9.09
N PRO A 121 21.15 -2.62 -10.12
CA PRO A 121 21.52 -1.24 -10.44
C PRO A 121 21.07 -0.32 -9.30
N ILE A 122 22.01 0.48 -8.79
CA ILE A 122 21.74 1.44 -7.69
C ILE A 122 20.91 2.63 -8.19
N VAL A 123 20.94 2.90 -9.49
CA VAL A 123 20.28 4.04 -10.14
C VAL A 123 19.50 3.52 -11.34
N ASP A 124 18.21 3.85 -11.42
CA ASP A 124 17.43 3.66 -12.63
C ASP A 124 17.87 4.69 -13.67
N THR A 125 18.40 4.21 -14.80
CA THR A 125 18.86 5.03 -15.93
C THR A 125 17.95 4.94 -17.15
N THR A 126 16.83 4.22 -17.02
CA THR A 126 15.94 3.88 -18.13
C THR A 126 14.60 4.60 -18.09
N GLY A 127 14.16 5.03 -16.89
CA GLY A 127 12.87 5.68 -16.67
C GLY A 127 12.98 7.20 -16.60
N ASP A 128 11.98 7.88 -17.13
CA ASP A 128 11.77 9.34 -16.96
C ASP A 128 10.95 9.64 -15.69
N THR A 129 10.57 8.60 -14.94
CA THR A 129 9.72 8.74 -13.77
C THR A 129 10.51 9.18 -12.54
N VAL A 130 10.05 10.24 -11.91
CA VAL A 130 10.55 10.69 -10.61
C VAL A 130 9.68 10.07 -9.53
N GLY A 131 10.28 9.30 -8.62
CA GLY A 131 9.53 8.63 -7.56
C GLY A 131 10.37 7.62 -6.81
N GLY A 132 9.71 6.69 -6.16
CA GLY A 132 10.36 5.57 -5.47
C GLY A 132 9.41 4.41 -5.31
N THR A 133 9.96 3.21 -5.22
CA THR A 133 9.18 2.00 -4.98
C THR A 133 9.54 1.42 -3.63
N ILE A 134 8.55 1.21 -2.79
CA ILE A 134 8.69 0.51 -1.51
C ILE A 134 8.46 -0.97 -1.79
N GLN A 135 9.47 -1.79 -1.54
CA GLN A 135 9.43 -3.23 -1.77
C GLN A 135 8.85 -3.99 -0.57
N ALA A 136 8.33 -5.20 -0.79
CA ALA A 136 7.77 -6.08 0.25
C ALA A 136 8.70 -6.22 1.47
N GLN A 137 10.00 -6.42 1.26
CA GLN A 137 10.98 -6.55 2.33
C GLN A 137 11.07 -5.30 3.21
N GLN A 138 10.93 -4.10 2.63
CA GLN A 138 10.90 -2.85 3.38
C GLN A 138 9.59 -2.71 4.16
N LEU A 139 8.45 -3.07 3.54
CA LEU A 139 7.13 -3.07 4.17
C LEU A 139 7.09 -3.98 5.41
N GLU A 140 7.72 -5.15 5.34
CA GLU A 140 7.78 -6.13 6.42
C GLU A 140 8.75 -5.74 7.53
N SER A 141 9.88 -5.09 7.19
CA SER A 141 10.96 -4.76 8.13
C SER A 141 10.75 -3.46 8.91
N ILE A 142 9.97 -2.51 8.36
CA ILE A 142 9.77 -1.21 8.98
C ILE A 142 8.64 -1.30 10.02
N PRO A 143 8.91 -0.97 11.29
CA PRO A 143 7.88 -1.01 12.34
C PRO A 143 6.91 0.15 12.19
N VAL A 144 5.83 -0.05 11.44
CA VAL A 144 4.80 0.95 11.21
C VAL A 144 3.70 0.84 12.25
N ASN A 145 3.40 1.94 12.93
CA ASN A 145 2.31 1.98 13.90
C ASN A 145 0.95 1.72 13.21
N GLY A 146 0.28 0.64 13.64
CA GLY A 146 -1.00 0.22 13.10
C GLY A 146 -0.91 -0.55 11.77
N ARG A 147 0.30 -0.92 11.32
CA ARG A 147 0.54 -1.65 10.04
C ARG A 147 -0.11 -0.97 8.82
N ASP A 148 -0.17 0.36 8.87
CA ASP A 148 -0.75 1.17 7.81
C ASP A 148 0.30 1.46 6.74
N TYR A 149 0.15 0.83 5.56
CA TYR A 149 1.07 0.99 4.43
C TYR A 149 1.15 2.44 3.92
N MET A 150 0.10 3.25 4.14
CA MET A 150 0.10 4.66 3.77
C MET A 150 1.19 5.45 4.49
N LYS A 151 1.51 5.09 5.73
CA LYS A 151 2.57 5.74 6.49
C LYS A 151 3.96 5.42 5.95
N VAL A 152 4.13 4.27 5.32
CA VAL A 152 5.40 3.87 4.70
C VAL A 152 5.69 4.72 3.45
N MET A 153 4.65 5.21 2.77
CA MET A 153 4.82 6.06 1.58
C MET A 153 5.59 7.36 1.88
N THR A 154 5.54 7.86 3.11
CA THR A 154 6.30 9.05 3.51
C THR A 154 7.82 8.86 3.49
N LEU A 155 8.30 7.63 3.31
CA LEU A 155 9.72 7.33 3.12
C LEU A 155 10.19 7.60 1.68
N VAL A 156 9.26 7.75 0.75
CA VAL A 156 9.61 8.09 -0.64
C VAL A 156 9.92 9.58 -0.73
N PRO A 157 11.03 9.97 -1.37
CA PRO A 157 11.36 11.37 -1.57
C PRO A 157 10.24 12.16 -2.24
N GLY A 158 9.90 13.33 -1.67
CA GLY A 158 8.78 14.16 -2.14
C GLY A 158 7.41 13.79 -1.56
N ALA A 159 7.29 12.67 -0.86
CA ALA A 159 6.06 12.30 -0.17
C ALA A 159 6.08 12.79 1.29
N THR A 160 5.02 13.44 1.73
CA THR A 160 4.85 13.94 3.10
C THR A 160 3.44 13.64 3.60
N SER A 161 3.26 13.49 4.91
CA SER A 161 1.92 13.44 5.48
C SER A 161 1.20 14.75 5.24
N ASP A 162 -0.06 14.71 4.82
CA ASP A 162 -0.89 15.91 4.71
C ASP A 162 -1.34 16.33 6.12
N PRO A 163 -0.88 17.50 6.62
CA PRO A 163 -1.24 17.95 7.97
C PRO A 163 -2.74 18.17 8.16
N ALA A 164 -3.46 18.43 7.08
CA ALA A 164 -4.91 18.67 7.13
C ALA A 164 -5.73 17.38 7.29
N SER A 165 -5.10 16.22 7.08
CA SER A 165 -5.74 14.91 7.18
C SER A 165 -5.30 14.10 8.38
N VAL A 166 -4.44 14.64 9.24
CA VAL A 166 -3.99 13.96 10.44
C VAL A 166 -5.16 13.90 11.43
N SER A 167 -5.94 12.87 11.29
CA SER A 167 -6.68 12.34 12.39
C SER A 167 -5.81 11.24 13.00
N ASP A 168 -5.23 11.51 14.16
CA ASP A 168 -4.58 10.51 15.02
C ASP A 168 -5.59 9.49 15.57
N SER A 169 -6.79 9.51 15.04
CA SER A 169 -7.80 8.53 15.39
C SER A 169 -7.33 7.17 14.88
N PRO A 170 -7.31 6.16 15.74
CA PRO A 170 -7.03 4.80 15.34
C PRO A 170 -7.91 4.39 14.15
N GLY A 171 -7.31 3.86 13.11
CA GLY A 171 -8.01 3.49 11.88
C GLY A 171 -8.24 4.62 10.87
N SER A 172 -7.72 5.83 11.09
CA SER A 172 -7.73 6.87 10.07
C SER A 172 -6.51 6.77 9.16
N PHE A 173 -6.71 6.91 7.85
CA PHE A 173 -5.62 7.07 6.91
C PHE A 173 -4.96 8.45 7.05
N GLY A 174 -3.64 8.46 7.15
CA GLY A 174 -2.90 9.64 6.76
C GLY A 174 -2.98 9.78 5.23
N ILE A 175 -3.51 10.87 4.73
CA ILE A 175 -3.41 11.21 3.32
C ILE A 175 -1.97 11.67 3.07
N VAL A 176 -1.37 11.13 2.00
CA VAL A 176 0.00 11.47 1.61
C VAL A 176 -0.05 12.60 0.57
N SER A 177 0.72 13.65 0.80
CA SER A 177 0.98 14.70 -0.18
C SER A 177 2.23 14.34 -0.98
N VAL A 178 2.16 14.35 -2.30
CA VAL A 178 3.29 14.10 -3.18
C VAL A 178 3.68 15.41 -3.87
N ASN A 179 4.95 15.81 -3.72
CA ASN A 179 5.53 17.04 -4.28
C ASN A 179 4.72 18.32 -3.94
N GLY A 180 4.19 18.41 -2.72
CA GLY A 180 3.41 19.55 -2.27
C GLY A 180 2.00 19.66 -2.83
N ASN A 181 1.55 18.69 -3.65
CA ASN A 181 0.17 18.61 -4.06
C ASN A 181 -0.73 18.17 -2.90
N ARG A 182 -2.00 18.53 -2.94
CA ARG A 182 -2.97 18.05 -1.95
C ARG A 182 -3.08 16.53 -2.01
N GLY A 183 -3.15 15.86 -0.87
CA GLY A 183 -3.21 14.40 -0.81
C GLY A 183 -4.38 13.80 -1.62
N ARG A 184 -5.48 14.53 -1.77
CA ARG A 184 -6.63 14.15 -2.61
C ARG A 184 -6.43 14.39 -4.10
N SER A 185 -5.29 14.92 -4.50
CA SER A 185 -4.93 15.05 -5.91
C SER A 185 -4.15 13.85 -6.43
N ASN A 186 -3.86 12.88 -5.58
CA ASN A 186 -3.20 11.64 -5.99
C ASN A 186 -4.15 10.67 -6.69
N ASN A 187 -3.58 9.81 -7.50
CA ASN A 187 -4.26 8.67 -8.10
C ASN A 187 -3.84 7.39 -7.37
N TYR A 188 -4.79 6.70 -6.76
CA TYR A 188 -4.55 5.44 -6.05
C TYR A 188 -5.05 4.28 -6.90
N LEU A 189 -4.18 3.31 -7.12
CA LEU A 189 -4.46 2.10 -7.88
C LEU A 189 -4.19 0.86 -7.03
N LEU A 190 -4.95 -0.20 -7.23
CA LEU A 190 -4.71 -1.53 -6.71
C LEU A 190 -4.55 -2.50 -7.88
N ASP A 191 -3.38 -3.09 -8.03
CA ASP A 191 -3.03 -3.92 -9.18
C ASP A 191 -3.41 -3.24 -10.51
N GLY A 192 -3.13 -1.93 -10.64
CA GLY A 192 -3.47 -1.11 -11.80
C GLY A 192 -4.94 -0.70 -11.92
N THR A 193 -5.82 -1.17 -11.04
CA THR A 193 -7.25 -0.80 -11.05
C THR A 193 -7.49 0.42 -10.17
N ASP A 194 -8.29 1.37 -10.65
CA ASP A 194 -8.67 2.57 -9.91
C ASP A 194 -9.34 2.20 -8.57
N MET A 195 -8.77 2.67 -7.46
CA MET A 195 -9.31 2.51 -6.12
C MET A 195 -9.69 3.83 -5.44
N ASN A 196 -9.80 4.90 -6.21
CA ASN A 196 -10.18 6.19 -5.68
C ASN A 196 -11.68 6.27 -5.41
N ASP A 197 -12.06 6.84 -4.26
CA ASP A 197 -13.44 7.18 -3.97
C ASP A 197 -13.96 8.24 -4.96
N GLY A 198 -15.18 8.04 -5.43
CA GLY A 198 -15.80 8.90 -6.45
C GLY A 198 -16.18 10.29 -5.98
N TYR A 199 -16.26 10.52 -4.67
CA TYR A 199 -16.67 11.79 -4.08
C TYR A 199 -15.48 12.60 -3.54
N ARG A 200 -14.59 11.98 -2.78
CA ARG A 200 -13.48 12.65 -2.09
C ARG A 200 -12.13 12.40 -2.71
N ASN A 201 -12.04 11.44 -3.61
CA ASN A 201 -10.79 10.96 -4.19
C ASN A 201 -9.79 10.48 -3.11
N ASP A 202 -10.30 9.91 -2.03
CA ASP A 202 -9.50 9.22 -1.03
C ASP A 202 -9.27 7.76 -1.49
N PRO A 203 -8.20 7.07 -1.07
CA PRO A 203 -7.99 5.67 -1.41
C PRO A 203 -9.03 4.81 -0.70
N ALA A 204 -10.00 4.32 -1.44
CA ALA A 204 -11.10 3.55 -0.87
C ALA A 204 -11.61 2.50 -1.82
N ILE A 205 -11.45 1.22 -1.45
CA ILE A 205 -12.21 0.14 -2.04
C ILE A 205 -13.35 -0.19 -1.06
N ASN A 206 -14.60 -0.16 -1.51
CA ASN A 206 -15.79 -0.46 -0.71
C ASN A 206 -16.01 0.48 0.48
N GLU A 207 -15.88 1.78 0.27
CA GLU A 207 -16.09 2.76 1.34
C GLU A 207 -17.50 2.64 1.95
N GLY A 208 -17.54 2.31 3.23
CA GLY A 208 -18.79 2.11 3.98
C GLY A 208 -19.47 3.40 4.46
N GLY A 209 -19.08 4.57 3.94
CA GLY A 209 -19.70 5.86 4.26
C GLY A 209 -19.33 6.45 5.62
N VAL A 210 -18.32 5.92 6.29
CA VAL A 210 -17.81 6.49 7.56
C VAL A 210 -16.56 7.30 7.29
N PHE A 211 -16.61 8.61 7.54
CA PHE A 211 -15.51 9.53 7.33
C PHE A 211 -14.26 9.14 8.15
N GLY A 212 -13.10 9.10 7.49
CA GLY A 212 -11.81 8.92 8.16
C GLY A 212 -11.52 7.50 8.61
N VAL A 213 -12.34 6.53 8.25
CA VAL A 213 -12.06 5.11 8.45
C VAL A 213 -11.76 4.49 7.10
N PRO A 214 -10.61 3.82 6.93
CA PRO A 214 -10.36 3.06 5.72
C PRO A 214 -11.42 1.96 5.61
N SER A 215 -12.15 1.98 4.54
CA SER A 215 -13.10 0.92 4.22
C SER A 215 -12.41 -0.40 3.90
N THR A 216 -11.15 -0.31 3.52
CA THR A 216 -10.32 -1.48 3.24
C THR A 216 -8.89 -1.25 3.72
N ILE A 217 -8.53 -1.85 4.83
CA ILE A 217 -7.12 -2.03 5.19
C ILE A 217 -6.63 -3.19 4.36
N LEU A 218 -5.67 -2.92 3.47
CA LEU A 218 -4.97 -3.98 2.76
C LEU A 218 -3.99 -4.63 3.73
N PRO A 219 -4.01 -5.96 3.90
CA PRO A 219 -3.02 -6.66 4.70
C PRO A 219 -1.62 -6.31 4.20
N LEU A 220 -0.76 -5.83 5.10
CA LEU A 220 0.61 -5.47 4.73
C LEU A 220 1.37 -6.65 4.14
N ASP A 221 1.14 -7.85 4.67
CA ASP A 221 1.72 -9.11 4.20
C ASP A 221 1.24 -9.52 2.79
N ALA A 222 0.16 -8.92 2.30
CA ALA A 222 -0.34 -9.16 0.94
C ALA A 222 0.31 -8.27 -0.11
N LEU A 223 1.12 -7.29 0.30
CA LEU A 223 1.72 -6.32 -0.62
C LEU A 223 3.08 -6.79 -1.11
N GLU A 224 3.29 -6.71 -2.41
CA GLU A 224 4.57 -6.97 -3.09
C GLU A 224 5.39 -5.71 -3.23
N ALA A 225 4.75 -4.62 -3.66
CA ALA A 225 5.42 -3.34 -3.85
C ALA A 225 4.40 -2.18 -3.83
N VAL A 226 4.88 -1.00 -3.48
CA VAL A 226 4.11 0.24 -3.56
C VAL A 226 4.96 1.29 -4.28
N PRO A 227 4.92 1.36 -5.62
CA PRO A 227 5.49 2.46 -6.36
C PRO A 227 4.68 3.74 -6.12
N VAL A 228 5.42 4.83 -5.85
CA VAL A 228 4.92 6.19 -5.73
C VAL A 228 5.58 7.02 -6.81
N ILE A 229 4.85 7.35 -7.85
CA ILE A 229 5.33 8.08 -9.02
C ILE A 229 4.90 9.54 -8.90
N SER A 230 5.86 10.45 -8.94
CA SER A 230 5.63 11.88 -8.85
C SER A 230 5.78 12.52 -10.23
N GLY A 231 4.80 12.47 -11.02
CA GLY A 231 4.79 12.99 -12.38
C GLY A 231 3.81 12.13 -13.16
N ALA A 232 2.75 12.74 -13.61
CA ALA A 232 1.71 12.00 -14.30
C ALA A 232 2.25 11.55 -15.65
N GLU A 233 2.55 10.27 -15.80
CA GLU A 233 2.60 9.66 -17.12
C GLU A 233 1.20 9.68 -17.72
N ALA A 234 1.11 9.89 -19.03
CA ALA A 234 -0.17 10.04 -19.73
C ALA A 234 -1.10 8.83 -19.56
N GLU A 235 -0.54 7.65 -19.29
CA GLU A 235 -1.28 6.40 -19.09
C GLU A 235 -2.09 6.37 -17.80
N TYR A 236 -1.64 7.07 -16.74
CA TYR A 236 -2.33 7.05 -15.44
C TYR A 236 -3.45 8.10 -15.33
N GLY A 237 -3.47 9.14 -16.14
CA GLY A 237 -4.53 10.13 -16.24
C GLY A 237 -5.10 10.67 -14.92
N ARG A 238 -6.29 11.20 -14.96
CA ARG A 238 -7.23 11.59 -13.90
C ARG A 238 -6.76 12.67 -12.91
N ASN A 239 -5.62 12.54 -12.25
CA ASN A 239 -5.20 13.38 -11.12
C ASN A 239 -3.93 14.17 -11.41
N SER A 240 -3.76 15.31 -10.72
CA SER A 240 -2.61 16.21 -10.89
C SER A 240 -1.49 15.94 -9.86
N GLY A 241 -1.71 15.05 -8.91
CA GLY A 241 -0.75 14.65 -7.88
C GLY A 241 0.10 13.45 -8.31
N GLY A 242 0.63 12.72 -7.32
CA GLY A 242 1.34 11.48 -7.57
C GLY A 242 0.41 10.32 -7.93
N THR A 243 0.96 9.33 -8.61
CA THR A 243 0.32 8.03 -8.81
C THR A 243 0.89 7.02 -7.83
N ILE A 244 0.03 6.38 -7.05
CA ILE A 244 0.36 5.37 -6.05
C ILE A 244 -0.30 4.08 -6.47
N ASN A 245 0.49 3.12 -6.92
CA ASN A 245 -0.02 1.82 -7.34
C ASN A 245 0.36 0.75 -6.32
N ILE A 246 -0.61 0.17 -5.67
CA ILE A 246 -0.41 -0.87 -4.67
C ILE A 246 -0.47 -2.21 -5.38
N VAL A 247 0.65 -2.94 -5.35
CA VAL A 247 0.75 -4.24 -6.02
C VAL A 247 0.69 -5.36 -4.99
N THR A 248 -0.23 -6.30 -5.22
CA THR A 248 -0.41 -7.47 -4.36
C THR A 248 0.50 -8.60 -4.76
N LYS A 249 0.92 -9.41 -3.78
CA LYS A 249 1.68 -10.64 -4.01
C LYS A 249 0.90 -11.61 -4.89
N SER A 250 1.63 -12.47 -5.57
CA SER A 250 1.12 -13.56 -6.41
C SER A 250 1.63 -14.90 -5.92
N GLY A 251 0.95 -15.98 -6.30
CA GLY A 251 1.45 -17.34 -6.09
C GLY A 251 2.63 -17.65 -7.02
N THR A 252 3.41 -18.64 -6.61
CA THR A 252 4.55 -19.17 -7.36
C THR A 252 4.46 -20.70 -7.48
N ASN A 253 5.46 -21.35 -8.09
CA ASN A 253 5.55 -22.81 -8.16
C ASN A 253 5.81 -23.47 -6.81
N ASP A 254 6.31 -22.69 -5.84
CA ASP A 254 6.57 -23.14 -4.49
C ASP A 254 5.47 -22.67 -3.55
N LEU A 255 5.02 -23.55 -2.66
CA LEU A 255 4.09 -23.17 -1.62
C LEU A 255 4.80 -22.28 -0.58
N HIS A 256 4.28 -21.08 -0.37
CA HIS A 256 4.83 -20.11 0.56
C HIS A 256 3.73 -19.38 1.31
N GLY A 257 4.06 -18.83 2.47
CA GLY A 257 3.10 -18.08 3.27
C GLY A 257 3.68 -17.61 4.58
N SER A 258 2.88 -16.84 5.30
CA SER A 258 3.21 -16.28 6.61
C SER A 258 2.04 -16.42 7.57
N ILE A 259 2.34 -16.43 8.86
CA ILE A 259 1.38 -16.28 9.94
C ILE A 259 1.96 -15.27 10.91
N PHE A 260 1.14 -14.32 11.36
CA PHE A 260 1.60 -13.26 12.25
C PHE A 260 0.56 -12.91 13.31
N GLU A 261 1.05 -12.38 14.43
CA GLU A 261 0.28 -11.70 15.46
C GLU A 261 1.08 -10.50 15.98
N TYR A 262 0.43 -9.32 15.98
CA TYR A 262 0.95 -8.09 16.56
C TYR A 262 0.04 -7.64 17.69
N PHE A 263 0.62 -7.54 18.86
CA PHE A 263 -0.09 -7.15 20.06
C PHE A 263 0.41 -5.80 20.58
N ARG A 264 -0.50 -4.87 20.83
CA ARG A 264 -0.21 -3.60 21.46
C ARG A 264 -1.13 -3.37 22.66
N ASN A 265 -0.56 -2.95 23.77
CA ASN A 265 -1.28 -2.70 25.00
C ASN A 265 -0.71 -1.47 25.69
N ASN A 266 -1.58 -0.63 26.24
CA ASN A 266 -1.17 0.57 26.96
C ASN A 266 -0.27 0.31 28.18
N ALA A 267 -0.26 -0.92 28.72
CA ALA A 267 0.67 -1.32 29.79
C ALA A 267 2.14 -1.38 29.32
N LEU A 268 2.35 -1.50 28.00
CA LEU A 268 3.67 -1.54 27.35
C LEU A 268 4.04 -0.19 26.71
N ASP A 269 3.08 0.73 26.58
CA ASP A 269 3.27 2.04 25.98
C ASP A 269 3.73 3.07 27.01
N ALA A 270 4.52 4.04 26.58
CA ALA A 270 4.78 5.24 27.37
C ALA A 270 3.53 6.11 27.46
N ARG A 271 3.38 6.82 28.56
CA ARG A 271 2.30 7.80 28.73
C ARG A 271 2.48 8.93 27.72
N ASN A 272 1.37 9.40 27.14
CA ASN A 272 1.37 10.58 26.28
C ASN A 272 1.81 11.82 27.07
N TYR A 273 2.71 12.60 26.51
CA TYR A 273 3.23 13.84 27.13
C TYR A 273 2.12 14.83 27.49
N PHE A 274 1.10 14.97 26.65
CA PHE A 274 -0.04 15.88 26.88
C PHE A 274 -1.09 15.32 27.86
N ASN A 275 -0.97 14.06 28.28
CA ASN A 275 -1.81 13.44 29.31
C ASN A 275 -0.94 13.11 30.53
N SER A 276 -0.41 14.15 31.17
CA SER A 276 0.52 14.02 32.31
C SER A 276 -0.17 13.69 33.63
N SER A 277 -1.48 13.96 33.76
CA SER A 277 -2.28 13.73 34.97
C SER A 277 -3.39 12.71 34.72
N GLY A 278 -3.75 11.93 35.73
CA GLY A 278 -4.80 10.91 35.64
C GLY A 278 -4.30 9.54 35.15
N PRO A 279 -5.18 8.53 35.02
CA PRO A 279 -4.83 7.23 34.50
C PRO A 279 -4.48 7.30 33.00
N ALA A 280 -3.54 6.46 32.56
CA ALA A 280 -3.25 6.32 31.14
C ALA A 280 -4.51 5.83 30.40
N ASN A 281 -4.75 6.37 29.20
CA ASN A 281 -5.86 5.89 28.38
C ASN A 281 -5.70 4.40 28.11
N SER A 282 -6.79 3.65 28.27
CA SER A 282 -6.77 2.22 27.88
C SER A 282 -6.60 2.10 26.38
N PHE A 283 -5.71 1.23 25.96
CA PHE A 283 -5.51 0.91 24.54
C PHE A 283 -5.10 -0.54 24.40
N HIS A 284 -5.82 -1.28 23.57
CA HIS A 284 -5.53 -2.67 23.22
C HIS A 284 -5.74 -2.81 21.71
N ASN A 285 -4.74 -3.30 21.01
CA ASN A 285 -4.84 -3.63 19.60
C ASN A 285 -4.22 -5.01 19.35
N ASN A 286 -5.00 -5.90 18.75
CA ASN A 286 -4.55 -7.19 18.25
C ASN A 286 -4.73 -7.18 16.73
N GLN A 287 -3.64 -7.38 16.00
CA GLN A 287 -3.63 -7.58 14.56
C GLN A 287 -3.06 -8.97 14.27
N PHE A 288 -3.84 -9.83 13.67
CA PHE A 288 -3.48 -11.21 13.41
C PHE A 288 -3.90 -11.61 12.01
N GLY A 289 -3.16 -12.53 11.43
CA GLY A 289 -3.46 -12.95 10.08
C GLY A 289 -2.44 -13.89 9.50
N GLY A 290 -2.50 -14.03 8.20
CA GLY A 290 -1.56 -14.82 7.44
C GLY A 290 -1.81 -14.78 5.96
N SER A 291 -0.85 -15.27 5.21
CA SER A 291 -0.92 -15.39 3.77
C SER A 291 -0.52 -16.80 3.32
N LEU A 292 -1.03 -17.21 2.17
CA LEU A 292 -0.70 -18.47 1.53
C LEU A 292 -0.74 -18.31 0.01
N GLY A 293 0.36 -18.65 -0.64
CA GLY A 293 0.48 -18.66 -2.10
C GLY A 293 1.08 -19.96 -2.61
N GLY A 294 0.74 -20.31 -3.85
CA GLY A 294 1.26 -21.52 -4.45
C GLY A 294 0.64 -21.83 -5.81
N PRO A 295 1.00 -22.98 -6.42
CA PRO A 295 0.47 -23.38 -7.70
C PRO A 295 -0.88 -24.11 -7.54
N ILE A 296 -1.85 -23.76 -8.40
CA ILE A 296 -2.99 -24.63 -8.71
C ILE A 296 -2.56 -25.62 -9.80
N TRP A 297 -1.87 -25.10 -10.80
CA TRP A 297 -1.25 -25.86 -11.88
C TRP A 297 0.14 -25.29 -12.14
N LYS A 298 1.18 -26.09 -11.89
CA LYS A 298 2.58 -25.67 -12.02
C LYS A 298 2.86 -25.04 -13.39
N ASP A 299 3.65 -23.98 -13.38
CA ASP A 299 4.05 -23.17 -14.52
C ASP A 299 2.92 -22.42 -15.24
N HIS A 300 1.66 -22.56 -14.79
CA HIS A 300 0.51 -21.98 -15.50
C HIS A 300 -0.46 -21.21 -14.60
N THR A 301 -0.91 -21.81 -13.50
CA THR A 301 -1.98 -21.19 -12.67
C THR A 301 -1.58 -21.19 -11.22
N PHE A 302 -1.68 -20.03 -10.62
CA PHE A 302 -1.26 -19.77 -9.25
C PHE A 302 -2.38 -19.15 -8.46
N PHE A 303 -2.37 -19.33 -7.14
CA PHE A 303 -3.24 -18.66 -6.22
C PHE A 303 -2.45 -17.91 -5.15
N PHE A 304 -3.04 -16.84 -4.64
CA PHE A 304 -2.57 -16.15 -3.45
C PHE A 304 -3.78 -15.75 -2.60
N LEU A 305 -3.71 -16.03 -1.31
CA LEU A 305 -4.73 -15.71 -0.32
C LEU A 305 -4.09 -14.98 0.85
N SER A 306 -4.73 -13.95 1.35
CA SER A 306 -4.31 -13.25 2.57
C SER A 306 -5.51 -12.86 3.39
N TYR A 307 -5.38 -12.95 4.71
CA TYR A 307 -6.36 -12.51 5.68
C TYR A 307 -5.67 -11.73 6.80
N GLU A 308 -6.25 -10.61 7.19
CA GLU A 308 -5.86 -9.86 8.37
C GLU A 308 -7.10 -9.45 9.18
N GLY A 309 -7.08 -9.75 10.47
CA GLY A 309 -8.07 -9.31 11.43
C GLY A 309 -7.47 -8.30 12.40
N GLN A 310 -8.17 -7.18 12.63
CA GLN A 310 -7.81 -6.20 13.65
C GLN A 310 -8.90 -6.07 14.69
N ARG A 311 -8.50 -6.07 15.95
CA ARG A 311 -9.37 -5.91 17.12
C ARG A 311 -8.79 -4.84 18.01
N GLU A 312 -9.35 -3.65 17.90
CA GLU A 312 -8.85 -2.47 18.60
C GLU A 312 -9.90 -1.95 19.58
N LYS A 313 -9.46 -1.63 20.80
CA LYS A 313 -10.26 -0.95 21.82
C LYS A 313 -9.38 0.09 22.47
N GLY A 314 -9.95 1.26 22.67
CA GLY A 314 -9.22 2.33 23.31
C GLY A 314 -10.11 3.37 23.98
N GLY A 315 -9.46 4.30 24.65
CA GLY A 315 -10.10 5.49 25.21
C GLY A 315 -9.41 6.75 24.71
N ILE A 316 -10.20 7.71 24.30
CA ILE A 316 -9.72 9.05 23.95
C ILE A 316 -10.14 9.97 25.06
N SER A 317 -9.17 10.59 25.72
CA SER A 317 -9.44 11.61 26.73
C SER A 317 -9.37 13.00 26.09
N SER A 318 -10.39 13.79 26.31
CA SER A 318 -10.45 15.19 25.89
C SER A 318 -10.71 16.10 27.09
N LEU A 319 -10.01 17.22 27.11
CA LEU A 319 -10.30 18.30 28.06
C LEU A 319 -11.35 19.21 27.44
N GLY A 320 -12.31 19.59 28.26
CA GLY A 320 -13.40 20.51 27.87
C GLY A 320 -13.80 21.41 29.00
N HIS A 321 -14.59 22.42 28.66
CA HIS A 321 -15.20 23.29 29.64
C HIS A 321 -16.68 22.95 29.81
N VAL A 322 -17.11 22.79 31.04
CA VAL A 322 -18.53 22.68 31.38
C VAL A 322 -18.88 23.77 32.42
N PRO A 323 -20.08 24.35 32.34
CA PRO A 323 -20.52 25.33 33.35
C PRO A 323 -20.52 24.65 34.72
N THR A 324 -19.95 25.36 35.71
CA THR A 324 -20.05 24.94 37.09
C THR A 324 -21.42 25.34 37.68
N THR A 325 -21.79 24.76 38.82
CA THR A 325 -23.02 25.20 39.54
C THR A 325 -22.98 26.69 39.85
N SER A 326 -21.80 27.26 40.12
CA SER A 326 -21.63 28.71 40.34
C SER A 326 -21.94 29.51 39.07
N ASP A 327 -21.46 29.05 37.89
CA ASP A 327 -21.70 29.73 36.62
C ASP A 327 -23.19 29.71 36.25
N VAL A 328 -23.83 28.54 36.45
CA VAL A 328 -25.28 28.38 36.21
C VAL A 328 -26.09 29.30 37.13
N ASN A 329 -25.77 29.34 38.43
CA ASN A 329 -26.45 30.21 39.38
C ASN A 329 -26.26 31.70 39.06
N ALA A 330 -25.04 32.09 38.65
CA ALA A 330 -24.76 33.46 38.22
C ALA A 330 -25.54 33.84 36.95
N ALA A 331 -25.62 32.91 35.98
CA ALA A 331 -26.41 33.13 34.76
C ALA A 331 -27.91 33.26 35.04
N ILE A 332 -28.46 32.40 35.90
CA ILE A 332 -29.87 32.47 36.33
C ILE A 332 -30.15 33.82 37.06
N ALA A 333 -29.29 34.21 37.98
CA ALA A 333 -29.41 35.48 38.68
C ALA A 333 -29.37 36.70 37.73
N SER A 334 -28.47 36.65 36.73
CA SER A 334 -28.34 37.67 35.69
C SER A 334 -29.57 37.76 34.79
N ALA A 335 -30.18 36.60 34.44
CA ALA A 335 -31.38 36.52 33.60
C ALA A 335 -32.64 37.01 34.35
N GLY A 336 -32.67 36.86 35.67
CA GLY A 336 -33.79 37.29 36.51
C GLY A 336 -35.13 36.74 36.01
N SER A 337 -36.13 37.63 35.86
CA SER A 337 -37.46 37.25 35.37
C SER A 337 -37.53 36.87 33.88
N ALA A 338 -36.46 37.10 33.14
CA ALA A 338 -36.36 36.69 31.73
C ALA A 338 -35.91 35.22 31.54
N ALA A 339 -35.56 34.53 32.62
CA ALA A 339 -35.18 33.12 32.56
C ALA A 339 -36.38 32.24 32.14
N SER A 340 -36.21 31.47 31.08
CA SER A 340 -37.25 30.55 30.61
C SER A 340 -37.55 29.48 31.66
N PRO A 341 -38.84 29.23 32.02
CA PRO A 341 -39.20 28.16 32.94
C PRO A 341 -38.71 26.76 32.47
N VAL A 342 -38.69 26.54 31.17
CA VAL A 342 -38.22 25.29 30.59
C VAL A 342 -36.70 25.10 30.82
N ILE A 343 -35.93 26.18 30.68
CA ILE A 343 -34.48 26.14 30.95
C ILE A 343 -34.22 25.94 32.44
N LEU A 344 -34.99 26.60 33.32
CA LEU A 344 -34.86 26.42 34.76
C LEU A 344 -35.17 24.99 35.20
N ASP A 345 -36.22 24.37 34.64
CA ASP A 345 -36.55 22.96 34.89
C ASP A 345 -35.45 22.01 34.37
N LEU A 346 -34.95 22.27 33.16
CA LEU A 346 -33.86 21.50 32.58
C LEU A 346 -32.60 21.53 33.46
N LEU A 347 -32.24 22.70 33.95
CA LEU A 347 -31.07 22.89 34.80
C LEU A 347 -31.25 22.29 36.19
N ALA A 348 -32.47 22.36 36.75
CA ALA A 348 -32.77 21.83 38.08
C ALA A 348 -32.93 20.30 38.11
N ASN A 349 -33.57 19.72 37.09
CA ASN A 349 -34.03 18.34 37.13
C ASN A 349 -33.30 17.43 36.10
N HIS A 350 -32.67 18.01 35.05
CA HIS A 350 -32.10 17.27 33.93
C HIS A 350 -30.75 17.82 33.52
N TYR A 351 -29.88 18.14 34.46
CA TYR A 351 -28.58 18.75 34.21
C TYR A 351 -27.94 18.26 32.91
N PRO A 352 -27.91 19.08 31.84
CA PRO A 352 -27.70 18.57 30.47
C PRO A 352 -26.24 18.28 30.11
N TRP A 353 -25.30 18.56 31.00
CA TRP A 353 -23.87 18.29 30.79
C TRP A 353 -23.24 17.56 31.98
N PRO A 354 -22.10 16.88 31.78
CA PRO A 354 -21.39 16.22 32.88
C PRO A 354 -20.89 17.25 33.93
N GLN A 355 -20.71 16.81 35.15
CA GLN A 355 -20.10 17.61 36.19
C GLN A 355 -18.60 17.82 35.93
N ALA A 356 -18.09 19.01 36.30
CA ALA A 356 -16.66 19.28 36.36
C ALA A 356 -15.96 18.25 37.26
N ASN A 357 -14.89 17.62 36.77
CA ASN A 357 -14.19 16.54 37.48
C ASN A 357 -12.68 16.76 37.59
N VAL A 358 -12.17 17.86 37.08
CA VAL A 358 -10.77 18.29 37.19
C VAL A 358 -10.72 19.78 37.56
N ALA A 359 -9.61 20.21 38.15
CA ALA A 359 -9.37 21.62 38.41
C ALA A 359 -9.30 22.41 37.09
N ILE A 360 -9.78 23.65 37.11
CA ILE A 360 -9.73 24.54 35.95
C ILE A 360 -8.26 24.74 35.54
N ASP A 361 -7.95 24.43 34.30
CA ASP A 361 -6.62 24.65 33.70
C ASP A 361 -6.47 26.10 33.19
N ALA A 362 -5.28 26.42 32.65
CA ALA A 362 -4.98 27.73 32.08
C ALA A 362 -5.86 28.13 30.88
N ASN A 363 -6.49 27.14 30.22
CA ASN A 363 -7.40 27.33 29.09
C ASN A 363 -8.90 27.36 29.53
N GLY A 364 -9.15 27.25 30.81
CA GLY A 364 -10.51 27.25 31.36
C GLY A 364 -11.18 25.86 31.34
N ASN A 365 -10.49 24.77 30.99
CA ASN A 365 -11.07 23.45 31.00
C ASN A 365 -11.17 22.88 32.39
N ASN A 366 -12.32 22.29 32.72
CA ASN A 366 -12.64 21.70 34.02
C ASN A 366 -13.29 20.32 33.95
N LEU A 367 -13.35 19.77 32.74
CA LEU A 367 -13.88 18.44 32.48
C LEU A 367 -12.83 17.62 31.73
N LEU A 368 -12.46 16.47 32.29
CA LEU A 368 -11.78 15.40 31.56
C LEU A 368 -12.82 14.33 31.19
N ALA A 369 -13.18 14.30 29.92
CA ALA A 369 -14.08 13.30 29.38
C ALA A 369 -13.29 12.19 28.69
N THR A 370 -13.62 10.93 28.98
CA THR A 370 -13.03 9.77 28.30
C THR A 370 -14.12 9.05 27.51
N THR A 371 -13.97 9.04 26.20
CA THR A 371 -14.84 8.28 25.29
C THR A 371 -14.13 7.01 24.88
N THR A 372 -14.79 5.87 25.01
CA THR A 372 -14.25 4.59 24.55
C THR A 372 -14.66 4.31 23.11
N PHE A 373 -13.75 3.73 22.36
CA PHE A 373 -14.04 3.22 21.02
C PHE A 373 -13.67 1.74 20.89
N SER A 374 -14.30 1.05 19.96
CA SER A 374 -13.98 -0.33 19.62
C SER A 374 -14.10 -0.52 18.12
N ASN A 375 -13.00 -0.88 17.48
CA ASN A 375 -12.92 -1.17 16.06
C ASN A 375 -12.72 -2.66 15.84
N ARG A 376 -13.43 -3.21 14.87
CA ARG A 376 -13.26 -4.56 14.39
C ARG A 376 -13.17 -4.52 12.87
N LEU A 377 -12.04 -4.92 12.34
CA LEU A 377 -11.77 -4.96 10.91
C LEU A 377 -11.37 -6.38 10.53
N ASP A 378 -11.87 -6.86 9.43
CA ASP A 378 -11.53 -8.14 8.83
C ASP A 378 -11.30 -7.90 7.33
N SER A 379 -10.11 -8.17 6.85
CA SER A 379 -9.67 -7.95 5.47
C SER A 379 -9.27 -9.27 4.83
N PHE A 380 -9.70 -9.48 3.61
CA PHE A 380 -9.38 -10.69 2.85
C PHE A 380 -9.02 -10.31 1.41
N ILE A 381 -7.94 -10.89 0.90
CA ILE A 381 -7.53 -10.79 -0.49
C ILE A 381 -7.41 -12.19 -1.06
N GLY A 382 -7.99 -12.40 -2.23
CA GLY A 382 -7.79 -13.60 -3.03
C GLY A 382 -7.44 -13.24 -4.46
N LYS A 383 -6.37 -13.83 -4.99
CA LYS A 383 -5.86 -13.60 -6.34
C LYS A 383 -5.60 -14.93 -7.03
N ILE A 384 -5.91 -14.98 -8.31
CA ILE A 384 -5.56 -16.10 -9.21
C ILE A 384 -4.89 -15.51 -10.43
N ASP A 385 -3.70 -16.00 -10.73
CA ASP A 385 -2.92 -15.63 -11.91
C ASP A 385 -2.83 -16.81 -12.85
N HIS A 386 -2.92 -16.55 -14.16
CA HIS A 386 -2.79 -17.57 -15.20
C HIS A 386 -1.90 -17.04 -16.33
N HIS A 387 -0.91 -17.85 -16.74
CA HIS A 387 0.05 -17.54 -17.80
C HIS A 387 -0.06 -18.49 -18.97
#